data_cda60016f8c81f936d73ac86ceda2ea2
#
_entry.id   cda60016f8c81f936d73ac86ceda2ea2
#
_cell.length_a   1.000
_cell.length_b   1.000
_cell.length_c   1.000
_cell.angle_alpha   90.00
_cell.angle_beta   90.00
_cell.angle_gamma   90.00
#
_symmetry.space_group_name_H-M   'P 1'
#
loop_
_entity.id
_entity.type
_entity.pdbx_description
1 polymer ?
#
loop_
_entity_poly.entity_id
_entity_poly.type
_entity_poly.pdbx_seq_one_letter_code
_entity_poly.pdbx_strand_id
1 'polypeptide(L)'
;NHCYTSPVYREKTRKINTKLAEAFRDHPGVIAWHISNELGGECHCPLCQEAFRNWVKQKYGSLQALNHAWNTAFWSHTYQSFDQVESPSPKGDASLHGLNLDWKRFVTDQTADFVKWEISALRDVGAKQPTTINMMYDFKGLDYHKFADIVDFVSWDNYPTWHKEAEAVTAADTAMQHDIMRSI
;
A
#
# COMPACT_ATOMS: atom_id res chain seq x y z
N ASN A 1 9.32 7.75 7.91
CA ASN A 1 8.19 7.28 7.08
C ASN A 1 7.93 8.31 5.97
N HIS A 2 7.64 7.84 4.77
CA HIS A 2 7.30 8.68 3.63
C HIS A 2 5.78 8.88 3.55
N CYS A 3 5.35 10.04 3.07
CA CYS A 3 3.92 10.31 2.89
C CYS A 3 3.58 10.17 1.39
N TYR A 4 2.89 9.11 1.02
CA TYR A 4 2.51 8.84 -0.38
C TYR A 4 1.45 9.82 -0.92
N THR A 5 0.81 10.60 -0.05
CA THR A 5 -0.08 11.70 -0.43
C THR A 5 0.67 13.00 -0.71
N SER A 6 1.93 13.13 -0.24
CA SER A 6 2.70 14.36 -0.39
C SER A 6 2.99 14.68 -1.86
N PRO A 7 2.54 15.82 -2.39
CA PRO A 7 2.83 16.21 -3.78
C PRO A 7 4.33 16.41 -4.01
N VAL A 8 5.05 16.93 -3.03
CA VAL A 8 6.51 17.10 -3.12
C VAL A 8 7.23 15.74 -3.19
N TYR A 9 6.81 14.77 -2.37
CA TYR A 9 7.40 13.43 -2.42
C TYR A 9 7.14 12.76 -3.77
N ARG A 10 5.90 12.80 -4.25
CA ARG A 10 5.52 12.28 -5.59
C ARG A 10 6.32 12.94 -6.71
N GLU A 11 6.46 14.27 -6.69
CA GLU A 11 7.27 14.99 -7.69
C GLU A 11 8.73 14.49 -7.70
N LYS A 12 9.35 14.39 -6.51
CA LYS A 12 10.76 13.96 -6.41
C LYS A 12 10.96 12.51 -6.85
N THR A 13 10.07 11.61 -6.43
CA THR A 13 10.09 10.21 -6.84
C THR A 13 9.95 10.08 -8.36
N ARG A 14 8.96 10.77 -8.95
CA ARG A 14 8.80 10.78 -10.41
C ARG A 14 10.07 11.24 -11.13
N LYS A 15 10.67 12.32 -10.64
CA LYS A 15 11.88 12.88 -11.24
C LYS A 15 13.06 11.90 -11.23
N ILE A 16 13.25 11.18 -10.13
CA ILE A 16 14.31 10.16 -10.01
C ILE A 16 14.01 8.99 -10.93
N ASN A 17 12.79 8.45 -10.91
CA ASN A 17 12.40 7.30 -11.72
C ASN A 17 12.49 7.61 -13.22
N THR A 18 12.06 8.80 -13.64
CA THR A 18 12.24 9.27 -15.02
C THR A 18 13.72 9.27 -15.42
N LYS A 19 14.60 9.83 -14.58
CA LYS A 19 16.05 9.88 -14.88
C LYS A 19 16.70 8.50 -14.94
N LEU A 20 16.31 7.60 -14.05
CA LEU A 20 16.78 6.20 -14.10
C LEU A 20 16.33 5.51 -15.39
N ALA A 21 15.07 5.65 -15.75
CA ALA A 21 14.54 5.04 -16.98
C ALA A 21 15.19 5.64 -18.25
N GLU A 22 15.36 6.97 -18.33
CA GLU A 22 16.08 7.62 -19.43
C GLU A 22 17.50 7.07 -19.61
N ALA A 23 18.19 6.80 -18.50
CA ALA A 23 19.56 6.32 -18.52
C ALA A 23 19.70 4.82 -18.87
N PHE A 24 18.73 3.98 -18.45
CA PHE A 24 18.93 2.54 -18.43
C PHE A 24 17.88 1.71 -19.21
N ARG A 25 16.78 2.28 -19.68
CA ARG A 25 15.70 1.53 -20.37
C ARG A 25 16.16 0.73 -21.59
N ASP A 26 17.22 1.20 -22.28
CA ASP A 26 17.75 0.56 -23.47
C ASP A 26 19.02 -0.29 -23.18
N HIS A 27 19.43 -0.38 -21.90
CA HIS A 27 20.59 -1.16 -21.51
C HIS A 27 20.26 -2.67 -21.48
N PRO A 28 21.01 -3.53 -22.20
CA PRO A 28 20.66 -4.95 -22.34
C PRO A 28 20.72 -5.75 -21.03
N GLY A 29 21.39 -5.26 -20.01
CA GLY A 29 21.43 -5.89 -18.70
C GLY A 29 20.23 -5.56 -17.80
N VAL A 30 19.35 -4.64 -18.20
CA VAL A 30 18.14 -4.32 -17.43
C VAL A 30 17.00 -5.21 -17.89
N ILE A 31 16.68 -6.20 -17.09
CA ILE A 31 15.63 -7.20 -17.39
C ILE A 31 14.29 -6.89 -16.75
N ALA A 32 14.27 -6.13 -15.66
CA ALA A 32 13.07 -5.73 -14.91
C ALA A 32 13.34 -4.47 -14.07
N TRP A 33 12.27 -3.82 -13.61
CA TRP A 33 12.30 -2.70 -12.67
C TRP A 33 11.70 -3.13 -11.34
N HIS A 34 12.49 -3.03 -10.29
CA HIS A 34 12.02 -3.18 -8.91
C HIS A 34 11.59 -1.80 -8.40
N ILE A 35 10.29 -1.64 -8.17
CA ILE A 35 9.67 -0.37 -7.79
C ILE A 35 9.69 -0.21 -6.28
N SER A 36 10.40 0.81 -5.80
CA SER A 36 10.55 1.07 -4.35
C SER A 36 11.09 -0.15 -3.57
N ASN A 37 10.98 -0.13 -2.26
CA ASN A 37 11.36 -1.24 -1.39
C ASN A 37 10.40 -1.30 -0.19
N GLU A 38 9.85 -2.49 0.07
CA GLU A 38 9.04 -2.78 1.26
C GLU A 38 8.00 -1.67 1.54
N LEU A 39 7.19 -1.38 0.52
CA LEU A 39 6.14 -0.36 0.62
C LEU A 39 5.20 -0.69 1.78
N GLY A 40 5.07 0.24 2.70
CA GLY A 40 4.23 0.03 3.87
C GLY A 40 4.28 1.23 4.82
N GLY A 41 3.70 1.02 5.99
CA GLY A 41 3.56 2.04 7.03
C GLY A 41 2.37 2.95 6.83
N GLU A 42 2.03 3.65 7.88
CA GLU A 42 0.89 4.56 7.94
C GLU A 42 1.36 5.98 8.17
N CYS A 43 0.68 6.93 7.55
CA CYS A 43 0.94 8.35 7.72
C CYS A 43 -0.35 9.08 8.10
N HIS A 44 -0.36 9.67 9.29
CA HIS A 44 -1.53 10.37 9.85
C HIS A 44 -1.42 11.90 9.72
N CYS A 45 -0.62 12.40 8.79
CA CYS A 45 -0.45 13.85 8.56
C CYS A 45 -1.74 14.50 7.99
N PRO A 46 -1.85 15.83 8.01
CA PRO A 46 -3.04 16.52 7.51
C PRO A 46 -3.42 16.15 6.08
N LEU A 47 -2.45 15.91 5.18
CA LEU A 47 -2.71 15.47 3.81
C LEU A 47 -3.37 14.10 3.76
N CYS A 48 -2.92 13.16 4.59
CA CYS A 48 -3.51 11.81 4.65
C CYS A 48 -4.88 11.83 5.34
N GLN A 49 -5.09 12.70 6.34
CA GLN A 49 -6.41 12.90 6.95
C GLN A 49 -7.44 13.41 5.94
N GLU A 50 -7.08 14.40 5.15
CA GLU A 50 -7.94 14.95 4.10
C GLU A 50 -8.22 13.91 3.00
N ALA A 51 -7.19 13.21 2.53
CA ALA A 51 -7.33 12.16 1.54
C ALA A 51 -8.23 11.03 2.04
N PHE A 52 -8.11 10.63 3.30
CA PHE A 52 -8.98 9.62 3.92
C PHE A 52 -10.44 10.07 3.98
N ARG A 53 -10.72 11.30 4.42
CA ARG A 53 -12.07 11.86 4.42
C ARG A 53 -12.69 11.83 3.02
N ASN A 54 -11.92 12.21 2.01
CA ASN A 54 -12.37 12.17 0.62
C ASN A 54 -12.64 10.74 0.15
N TRP A 55 -11.78 9.78 0.49
CA TRP A 55 -11.94 8.37 0.19
C TRP A 55 -13.21 7.79 0.83
N VAL A 56 -13.44 8.07 2.11
CA VAL A 56 -14.63 7.66 2.86
C VAL A 56 -15.90 8.28 2.26
N LYS A 57 -15.84 9.57 1.91
CA LYS A 57 -16.94 10.29 1.29
C LYS A 57 -17.33 9.71 -0.07
N GLN A 58 -16.35 9.35 -0.88
CA GLN A 58 -16.58 8.67 -2.16
C GLN A 58 -17.18 7.27 -1.96
N LYS A 59 -16.69 6.52 -0.99
CA LYS A 59 -17.14 5.16 -0.71
C LYS A 59 -18.59 5.09 -0.24
N TYR A 60 -18.99 5.97 0.65
CA TYR A 60 -20.30 5.91 1.31
C TYR A 60 -21.33 6.88 0.74
N GLY A 61 -20.94 7.90 0.03
CA GLY A 61 -21.81 8.91 -0.57
C GLY A 61 -22.50 9.83 0.44
N SER A 62 -22.84 9.33 1.62
CA SER A 62 -23.50 10.09 2.68
C SER A 62 -22.99 9.77 4.07
N LEU A 63 -23.11 10.73 4.98
CA LEU A 63 -22.75 10.57 6.38
C LEU A 63 -23.64 9.54 7.10
N GLN A 64 -24.90 9.45 6.70
CA GLN A 64 -25.83 8.46 7.23
C GLN A 64 -25.37 7.04 6.86
N ALA A 65 -24.99 6.80 5.61
CA ALA A 65 -24.47 5.51 5.15
C ALA A 65 -23.18 5.14 5.88
N LEU A 66 -22.26 6.09 6.06
CA LEU A 66 -21.05 5.91 6.85
C LEU A 66 -21.38 5.48 8.29
N ASN A 67 -22.19 6.28 8.99
CA ASN A 67 -22.57 6.03 10.38
C ASN A 67 -23.22 4.66 10.55
N HIS A 68 -24.07 4.25 9.61
CA HIS A 68 -24.68 2.93 9.61
C HIS A 68 -23.63 1.82 9.41
N ALA A 69 -22.77 1.95 8.40
CA ALA A 69 -21.76 0.93 8.06
C ALA A 69 -20.71 0.74 9.18
N TRP A 70 -20.35 1.79 9.87
CA TRP A 70 -19.40 1.73 10.98
C TRP A 70 -20.06 1.46 12.34
N ASN A 71 -21.41 1.38 12.38
CA ASN A 71 -22.18 1.24 13.62
C ASN A 71 -21.80 2.29 14.67
N THR A 72 -21.70 3.55 14.27
CA THR A 72 -21.19 4.65 15.09
C THR A 72 -22.12 5.03 16.26
N ALA A 73 -23.36 4.57 16.25
CA ALA A 73 -24.28 4.74 17.39
C ALA A 73 -23.77 4.02 18.65
N PHE A 74 -22.96 2.96 18.48
CA PHE A 74 -22.34 2.28 19.59
C PHE A 74 -21.36 3.23 20.29
N TRP A 75 -21.43 3.36 21.58
CA TRP A 75 -20.64 4.29 22.39
C TRP A 75 -20.79 5.78 22.01
N SER A 76 -21.89 6.15 21.33
CA SER A 76 -22.19 7.53 20.94
C SER A 76 -21.14 8.18 20.01
N HIS A 77 -20.55 7.39 19.11
CA HIS A 77 -19.56 7.84 18.14
C HIS A 77 -20.15 8.43 16.85
N THR A 78 -21.44 8.72 16.80
CA THR A 78 -22.12 9.18 15.58
C THR A 78 -21.54 10.49 15.06
N TYR A 79 -20.98 10.45 13.85
CA TYR A 79 -20.45 11.62 13.17
C TYR A 79 -21.57 12.54 12.68
N GLN A 80 -21.38 13.84 12.84
CA GLN A 80 -22.30 14.89 12.37
C GLN A 80 -21.78 15.59 11.10
N SER A 81 -20.50 15.44 10.78
CA SER A 81 -19.88 15.87 9.53
C SER A 81 -18.70 14.96 9.15
N PHE A 82 -18.34 14.94 7.87
CA PHE A 82 -17.15 14.23 7.43
C PHE A 82 -15.85 14.81 7.98
N ASP A 83 -15.85 16.08 8.38
CA ASP A 83 -14.67 16.74 8.96
C ASP A 83 -14.27 16.19 10.33
N GLN A 84 -15.22 15.52 11.00
CA GLN A 84 -14.96 14.84 12.28
C GLN A 84 -14.30 13.47 12.09
N VAL A 85 -14.26 12.95 10.86
CA VAL A 85 -13.62 11.66 10.60
C VAL A 85 -12.12 11.82 10.63
N GLU A 86 -11.47 11.09 11.53
CA GLU A 86 -10.02 11.00 11.68
C GLU A 86 -9.55 9.56 11.55
N SER A 87 -8.28 9.39 11.17
CA SER A 87 -7.65 8.07 11.14
C SER A 87 -7.56 7.46 12.56
N PRO A 88 -7.54 6.13 12.70
CA PRO A 88 -7.41 5.44 13.97
C PRO A 88 -5.97 5.54 14.52
N SER A 89 -5.52 6.75 14.80
CA SER A 89 -4.22 7.03 15.43
C SER A 89 -4.36 6.99 16.96
N PRO A 90 -3.25 7.05 17.74
CA PRO A 90 -3.32 7.19 19.20
C PRO A 90 -4.13 8.39 19.70
N LYS A 91 -4.41 9.35 18.83
CA LYS A 91 -5.27 10.52 19.11
C LYS A 91 -6.70 10.36 18.59
N GLY A 92 -6.94 9.37 17.74
CA GLY A 92 -8.25 9.06 17.16
C GLY A 92 -8.91 7.88 17.86
N ASP A 93 -10.10 7.53 17.40
CA ASP A 93 -10.88 6.43 17.98
C ASP A 93 -10.50 5.08 17.34
N ALA A 94 -9.72 4.29 18.06
CA ALA A 94 -9.34 2.93 17.67
C ALA A 94 -10.44 1.89 17.97
N SER A 95 -11.53 2.24 18.64
CA SER A 95 -12.59 1.30 19.02
C SER A 95 -13.60 1.03 17.91
N LEU A 96 -13.69 1.87 16.90
CA LEU A 96 -14.57 1.70 15.76
C LEU A 96 -13.95 0.73 14.73
N HIS A 97 -14.40 -0.52 14.72
CA HIS A 97 -13.87 -1.55 13.81
C HIS A 97 -14.05 -1.21 12.33
N GLY A 98 -15.17 -0.57 11.95
CA GLY A 98 -15.41 -0.10 10.59
C GLY A 98 -14.38 0.95 10.15
N LEU A 99 -14.08 1.91 11.01
CA LEU A 99 -13.04 2.91 10.80
C LEU A 99 -11.65 2.25 10.62
N ASN A 100 -11.28 1.33 11.52
CA ASN A 100 -10.00 0.63 11.46
C ASN A 100 -9.83 -0.15 10.15
N LEU A 101 -10.88 -0.86 9.71
CA LEU A 101 -10.85 -1.62 8.48
C LEU A 101 -10.75 -0.71 7.25
N ASP A 102 -11.49 0.37 7.24
CA ASP A 102 -11.48 1.32 6.11
C ASP A 102 -10.19 2.13 6.07
N TRP A 103 -9.57 2.41 7.18
CA TRP A 103 -8.24 2.99 7.20
C TRP A 103 -7.20 2.07 6.55
N LYS A 104 -7.21 0.78 6.85
CA LYS A 104 -6.33 -0.20 6.19
C LYS A 104 -6.58 -0.30 4.69
N ARG A 105 -7.84 -0.28 4.27
CA ARG A 105 -8.20 -0.25 2.85
C ARG A 105 -7.71 1.02 2.17
N PHE A 106 -7.89 2.17 2.81
CA PHE A 106 -7.37 3.44 2.31
C PHE A 106 -5.85 3.43 2.19
N VAL A 107 -5.12 2.92 3.19
CA VAL A 107 -3.66 2.80 3.15
C VAL A 107 -3.22 1.91 2.00
N THR A 108 -3.92 0.79 1.76
CA THR A 108 -3.66 -0.08 0.62
C THR A 108 -3.91 0.64 -0.71
N ASP A 109 -5.07 1.27 -0.88
CA ASP A 109 -5.42 1.99 -2.11
C ASP A 109 -4.45 3.15 -2.40
N GLN A 110 -4.05 3.89 -1.36
CA GLN A 110 -3.07 4.98 -1.45
C GLN A 110 -1.68 4.46 -1.87
N THR A 111 -1.26 3.33 -1.31
CA THR A 111 0.04 2.72 -1.64
C THR A 111 0.01 2.19 -3.06
N ALA A 112 -1.07 1.52 -3.47
CA ALA A 112 -1.26 1.03 -4.83
C ALA A 112 -1.26 2.17 -5.86
N ASP A 113 -1.93 3.29 -5.55
CA ASP A 113 -1.90 4.50 -6.40
C ASP A 113 -0.47 5.07 -6.51
N PHE A 114 0.28 5.07 -5.41
CA PHE A 114 1.66 5.52 -5.44
C PHE A 114 2.55 4.61 -6.30
N VAL A 115 2.40 3.29 -6.24
CA VAL A 115 3.12 2.35 -7.12
C VAL A 115 2.79 2.61 -8.60
N LYS A 116 1.51 2.81 -8.93
CA LYS A 116 1.10 3.20 -10.30
C LYS A 116 1.78 4.49 -10.75
N TRP A 117 1.89 5.46 -9.85
CA TRP A 117 2.58 6.73 -10.12
C TRP A 117 4.06 6.54 -10.42
N GLU A 118 4.76 5.68 -9.68
CA GLU A 118 6.16 5.36 -9.92
C GLU A 118 6.35 4.62 -11.27
N ILE A 119 5.52 3.61 -11.54
CA ILE A 119 5.54 2.87 -12.81
C ILE A 119 5.26 3.80 -13.99
N SER A 120 4.29 4.72 -13.86
CA SER A 120 3.97 5.66 -14.92
C SER A 120 5.18 6.51 -15.33
N ALA A 121 6.02 6.90 -14.38
CA ALA A 121 7.24 7.66 -14.67
C ALA A 121 8.23 6.90 -15.56
N LEU A 122 8.30 5.57 -15.42
CA LEU A 122 9.11 4.70 -16.28
C LEU A 122 8.47 4.57 -17.68
N ARG A 123 7.17 4.31 -17.72
CA ARG A 123 6.41 4.10 -18.97
C ARG A 123 6.37 5.35 -19.85
N ASP A 124 6.22 6.53 -19.25
CA ASP A 124 6.16 7.82 -19.98
C ASP A 124 7.43 8.12 -20.77
N VAL A 125 8.58 7.59 -20.36
CA VAL A 125 9.83 7.69 -21.11
C VAL A 125 10.15 6.44 -21.94
N GLY A 126 9.22 5.51 -22.06
CA GLY A 126 9.31 4.38 -22.97
C GLY A 126 10.00 3.13 -22.42
N ALA A 127 10.23 3.00 -21.11
CA ALA A 127 10.70 1.76 -20.50
C ALA A 127 9.66 0.64 -20.66
N LYS A 128 10.08 -0.53 -21.19
CA LYS A 128 9.20 -1.65 -21.53
C LYS A 128 9.40 -2.88 -20.65
N GLN A 129 10.50 -2.91 -19.88
CA GLN A 129 10.80 -4.04 -19.02
C GLN A 129 9.70 -4.23 -17.96
N PRO A 130 9.44 -5.48 -17.53
CA PRO A 130 8.44 -5.77 -16.52
C PRO A 130 8.79 -5.12 -15.19
N THR A 131 7.76 -4.85 -14.41
CA THR A 131 7.84 -4.19 -13.10
C THR A 131 7.42 -5.14 -11.99
N THR A 132 8.03 -4.99 -10.83
CA THR A 132 7.66 -5.70 -9.60
C THR A 132 7.87 -4.82 -8.38
N ILE A 133 7.31 -5.24 -7.25
CA ILE A 133 7.61 -4.74 -5.90
C ILE A 133 7.98 -5.93 -5.01
N ASN A 134 8.78 -5.73 -3.96
CA ASN A 134 8.97 -6.77 -2.96
C ASN A 134 7.84 -6.71 -1.93
N MET A 135 7.00 -7.72 -1.92
CA MET A 135 5.93 -7.89 -0.93
C MET A 135 6.52 -8.48 0.36
N MET A 136 6.03 -8.02 1.49
CA MET A 136 6.47 -8.49 2.80
C MET A 136 5.49 -9.55 3.31
N TYR A 137 5.62 -10.76 2.91
CA TYR A 137 4.77 -11.95 3.12
C TYR A 137 3.55 -11.77 4.05
N ASP A 138 3.75 -11.77 5.38
CA ASP A 138 2.70 -11.69 6.40
C ASP A 138 2.40 -10.27 6.86
N PHE A 139 2.81 -9.27 6.09
CA PHE A 139 2.57 -7.87 6.44
C PHE A 139 1.09 -7.53 6.39
N LYS A 140 0.50 -7.33 7.57
CA LYS A 140 -0.94 -7.09 7.77
C LYS A 140 -1.39 -5.67 7.41
N GLY A 141 -0.46 -4.82 6.95
CA GLY A 141 -0.73 -3.42 6.63
C GLY A 141 -1.27 -3.18 5.24
N LEU A 142 -1.13 -4.13 4.32
CA LEU A 142 -1.55 -4.03 2.92
C LEU A 142 -2.30 -5.26 2.44
N ASP A 143 -3.28 -5.05 1.58
CA ASP A 143 -3.93 -6.09 0.80
C ASP A 143 -3.17 -6.25 -0.53
N TYR A 144 -2.33 -7.27 -0.64
CA TYR A 144 -1.49 -7.50 -1.80
C TYR A 144 -2.25 -7.89 -3.08
N HIS A 145 -3.47 -8.41 -2.98
CA HIS A 145 -4.31 -8.63 -4.16
C HIS A 145 -4.57 -7.34 -4.96
N LYS A 146 -4.51 -6.18 -4.31
CA LYS A 146 -4.63 -4.87 -4.99
C LYS A 146 -3.45 -4.53 -5.90
N PHE A 147 -2.34 -5.26 -5.77
CA PHE A 147 -1.14 -5.04 -6.57
C PHE A 147 -1.01 -6.00 -7.75
N ALA A 148 -1.79 -7.09 -7.79
CA ALA A 148 -1.77 -8.09 -8.85
C ALA A 148 -1.99 -7.49 -10.25
N ASP A 149 -2.88 -6.50 -10.38
CA ASP A 149 -3.17 -5.81 -11.65
C ASP A 149 -2.24 -4.61 -11.92
N ILE A 150 -1.26 -4.35 -11.05
CA ILE A 150 -0.40 -3.17 -11.12
C ILE A 150 1.02 -3.53 -11.55
N VAL A 151 1.54 -4.64 -11.04
CA VAL A 151 2.87 -5.16 -11.35
C VAL A 151 2.80 -6.29 -12.36
N ASP A 152 3.88 -6.50 -13.12
CA ASP A 152 3.90 -7.53 -14.16
C ASP A 152 4.20 -8.93 -13.58
N PHE A 153 4.82 -9.00 -12.40
CA PHE A 153 5.04 -10.26 -11.69
C PHE A 153 5.21 -10.02 -10.18
N VAL A 154 4.88 -11.03 -9.39
CA VAL A 154 5.02 -11.00 -7.93
C VAL A 154 6.44 -11.33 -7.52
N SER A 155 7.02 -10.50 -6.66
CA SER A 155 8.22 -10.83 -5.89
C SER A 155 7.99 -10.54 -4.41
N TRP A 156 8.74 -11.18 -3.52
CA TRP A 156 8.52 -11.06 -2.10
C TRP A 156 9.78 -11.39 -1.28
N ASP A 157 9.83 -10.85 -0.07
CA ASP A 157 10.96 -11.06 0.82
C ASP A 157 10.90 -12.44 1.46
N ASN A 158 11.97 -13.20 1.30
CA ASN A 158 12.09 -14.54 1.86
C ASN A 158 13.44 -14.70 2.58
N TYR A 159 13.39 -14.98 3.86
CA TYR A 159 14.55 -15.11 4.72
C TYR A 159 14.62 -16.51 5.40
N PRO A 160 14.85 -17.60 4.65
CA PRO A 160 14.95 -18.93 5.25
C PRO A 160 16.14 -19.02 6.21
N THR A 161 15.93 -19.59 7.40
CA THR A 161 16.89 -19.58 8.51
C THR A 161 17.36 -20.98 8.91
N TRP A 162 17.91 -21.73 7.95
CA TRP A 162 18.30 -23.13 8.16
C TRP A 162 19.42 -23.38 9.16
N HIS A 163 20.20 -22.37 9.52
CA HIS A 163 21.33 -22.53 10.41
C HIS A 163 21.11 -22.06 11.84
N LYS A 164 19.94 -21.56 12.17
CA LYS A 164 19.66 -21.09 13.54
C LYS A 164 19.04 -22.17 14.41
N GLU A 165 18.24 -23.04 13.82
CA GLU A 165 17.52 -24.11 14.51
C GLU A 165 17.48 -25.35 13.62
N ALA A 166 18.07 -26.47 14.08
CA ALA A 166 18.15 -27.68 13.27
C ALA A 166 16.79 -28.29 12.94
N GLU A 167 15.80 -28.10 13.82
CA GLU A 167 14.43 -28.63 13.70
C GLU A 167 13.43 -27.61 13.14
N ALA A 168 13.91 -26.45 12.64
CA ALA A 168 13.01 -25.44 12.09
C ALA A 168 12.31 -25.96 10.83
N VAL A 169 10.98 -25.82 10.77
CA VAL A 169 10.15 -26.15 9.60
C VAL A 169 10.29 -25.16 8.45
N THR A 170 11.49 -24.62 8.27
CA THR A 170 11.80 -23.54 7.34
C THR A 170 11.43 -23.88 5.90
N ALA A 171 11.62 -25.13 5.48
CA ALA A 171 11.26 -25.56 4.12
C ALA A 171 9.74 -25.52 3.89
N ALA A 172 8.95 -25.98 4.89
CA ALA A 172 7.50 -25.97 4.82
C ALA A 172 6.95 -24.53 4.85
N ASP A 173 7.50 -23.69 5.74
CA ASP A 173 7.13 -22.27 5.81
C ASP A 173 7.44 -21.54 4.50
N THR A 174 8.62 -21.74 3.94
CA THR A 174 9.01 -21.17 2.65
C THR A 174 8.09 -21.63 1.52
N ALA A 175 7.76 -22.93 1.45
CA ALA A 175 6.85 -23.48 0.47
C ALA A 175 5.43 -22.86 0.59
N MET A 176 4.91 -22.78 1.83
CA MET A 176 3.62 -22.15 2.10
C MET A 176 3.60 -20.68 1.66
N GLN A 177 4.66 -19.94 1.96
CA GLN A 177 4.77 -18.53 1.57
C GLN A 177 4.78 -18.37 0.04
N HIS A 178 5.52 -19.22 -0.67
CA HIS A 178 5.49 -19.24 -2.14
C HIS A 178 4.10 -19.54 -2.70
N ASP A 179 3.37 -20.49 -2.11
CA ASP A 179 2.03 -20.83 -2.57
C ASP A 179 1.03 -19.67 -2.33
N ILE A 180 1.14 -18.99 -1.19
CA ILE A 180 0.33 -17.80 -0.92
C ILE A 180 0.64 -16.69 -1.96
N MET A 181 1.91 -16.39 -2.21
CA MET A 181 2.29 -15.36 -3.17
C MET A 181 1.90 -15.72 -4.62
N ARG A 182 1.84 -17.02 -4.97
CA ARG A 182 1.32 -17.47 -6.27
C ARG A 182 -0.19 -17.31 -6.41
N SER A 183 -0.92 -17.21 -5.31
CA SER A 183 -2.38 -17.05 -5.31
C SER A 183 -2.83 -15.60 -5.51
N ILE A 184 -1.90 -14.65 -5.44
CA ILE A 184 -2.15 -13.24 -5.73
C ILE A 184 -2.13 -13.00 -7.23
#